data_075214ee2e8dc93f6af73e2b39b9a26d
#
_entry.id   075214ee2e8dc93f6af73e2b39b9a26d
#
_cell.length_a   1.000
_cell.length_b   1.000
_cell.length_c   1.000
_cell.angle_alpha   90.00
_cell.angle_beta   90.00
_cell.angle_gamma   90.00
#
_symmetry.space_group_name_H-M   'P 1'
#
loop_
_entity.id
_entity.type
_entity.pdbx_description
1 polymer ?
#
loop_
_entity_poly.entity_id
_entity_poly.type
_entity_poly.pdbx_seq_one_letter_code
_entity_poly.pdbx_strand_id
1 'polypeptide(L)'
;MHVSETILKRFEQPDEVRTFEKGKFEIVQIGGMTIGRATYEPGWKWSIHVGPSVGASRCNVGHVGMVLSGCATAAMEDGTVHELRAGMLFYIPPGPPGHDSWVVGDEPYVSLHFVGADHYASK
;
A
#
# COMPACT_ATOMS: atom_id res chain seq x y z
N MET A 1 -22.83 -8.82 -10.03
CA MET A 1 -23.81 -9.21 -9.00
C MET A 1 -24.46 -7.96 -8.43
N HIS A 2 -25.74 -7.99 -8.27
CA HIS A 2 -26.48 -6.90 -7.64
C HIS A 2 -26.65 -7.19 -6.16
N VAL A 3 -26.23 -6.23 -5.32
CA VAL A 3 -26.39 -6.32 -3.86
C VAL A 3 -27.28 -5.19 -3.40
N SER A 4 -28.43 -5.53 -2.82
CA SER A 4 -29.40 -4.55 -2.36
C SER A 4 -29.37 -4.29 -0.86
N GLU A 5 -28.51 -4.98 -0.12
CA GLU A 5 -28.37 -4.82 1.32
C GLU A 5 -27.11 -4.07 1.71
N THR A 6 -27.16 -3.39 2.85
CA THR A 6 -26.01 -2.71 3.43
C THR A 6 -25.01 -3.75 3.96
N ILE A 7 -23.74 -3.57 3.65
CA ILE A 7 -22.67 -4.47 4.09
C ILE A 7 -21.66 -3.64 4.90
N LEU A 8 -21.30 -4.16 6.08
CA LEU A 8 -20.30 -3.54 6.94
C LEU A 8 -19.17 -4.54 7.17
N LYS A 9 -17.92 -4.09 6.98
CA LYS A 9 -16.72 -4.92 7.20
C LYS A 9 -15.68 -4.14 8.00
N ARG A 10 -14.69 -4.84 8.50
CA ARG A 10 -13.55 -4.25 9.24
C ARG A 10 -12.24 -4.83 8.71
N PHE A 11 -11.19 -4.01 8.71
CA PHE A 11 -9.85 -4.50 8.35
C PHE A 11 -9.29 -5.50 9.36
N GLU A 12 -9.79 -5.50 10.59
CA GLU A 12 -9.42 -6.50 11.60
C GLU A 12 -9.93 -7.89 11.28
N GLN A 13 -10.86 -8.00 10.31
CA GLN A 13 -11.36 -9.28 9.79
C GLN A 13 -11.26 -9.25 8.26
N PRO A 14 -10.03 -9.20 7.72
CA PRO A 14 -9.83 -9.02 6.29
C PRO A 14 -10.19 -10.27 5.49
N ASP A 15 -10.48 -10.08 4.21
CA ASP A 15 -10.69 -11.20 3.29
C ASP A 15 -9.37 -11.86 2.91
N GLU A 16 -8.27 -11.09 2.90
CA GLU A 16 -6.93 -11.59 2.63
C GLU A 16 -5.91 -10.75 3.38
N VAL A 17 -4.80 -11.37 3.79
CA VAL A 17 -3.66 -10.66 4.38
C VAL A 17 -2.41 -11.09 3.64
N ARG A 18 -1.62 -10.12 3.18
CA ARG A 18 -0.29 -10.35 2.64
C ARG A 18 0.72 -9.82 3.64
N THR A 19 1.56 -10.71 4.16
CA THR A 19 2.56 -10.36 5.17
C THR A 19 3.96 -10.39 4.56
N PHE A 20 4.82 -9.50 5.05
CA PHE A 20 6.23 -9.44 4.66
C PHE A 20 7.01 -8.88 5.86
N GLU A 21 8.33 -8.91 5.76
CA GLU A 21 9.14 -8.39 6.85
C GLU A 21 8.83 -6.90 7.09
N LYS A 22 8.58 -6.54 8.34
CA LYS A 22 8.26 -5.19 8.81
C LYS A 22 6.96 -4.61 8.26
N GLY A 23 6.02 -5.47 7.84
CA GLY A 23 4.75 -4.95 7.39
C GLY A 23 3.73 -5.97 6.99
N LYS A 24 2.54 -5.47 6.70
CA LYS A 24 1.42 -6.27 6.22
C LYS A 24 0.51 -5.42 5.36
N PHE A 25 -0.26 -6.10 4.52
CA PHE A 25 -1.27 -5.48 3.67
C PHE A 25 -2.55 -6.28 3.80
N GLU A 26 -3.56 -5.67 4.42
CA GLU A 26 -4.87 -6.30 4.65
C GLU A 26 -5.81 -5.88 3.54
N ILE A 27 -6.55 -6.83 2.99
CA ILE A 27 -7.43 -6.62 1.85
C ILE A 27 -8.87 -6.95 2.24
N VAL A 28 -9.77 -6.03 1.94
CA VAL A 28 -11.21 -6.20 2.13
C VAL A 28 -11.89 -5.96 0.78
N GLN A 29 -12.80 -6.86 0.43
CA GLN A 29 -13.65 -6.70 -0.75
C GLN A 29 -15.04 -6.30 -0.31
N ILE A 30 -15.51 -5.16 -0.79
CA ILE A 30 -16.79 -4.59 -0.38
C ILE A 30 -17.36 -3.71 -1.51
N GLY A 31 -18.64 -3.86 -1.81
CA GLY A 31 -19.32 -3.03 -2.80
C GLY A 31 -18.70 -3.07 -4.19
N GLY A 32 -18.12 -4.20 -4.57
CA GLY A 32 -17.43 -4.36 -5.86
C GLY A 32 -16.03 -3.75 -5.91
N MET A 33 -15.51 -3.29 -4.77
CA MET A 33 -14.17 -2.69 -4.68
C MET A 33 -13.23 -3.56 -3.87
N THR A 34 -11.96 -3.54 -4.22
CA THR A 34 -10.88 -4.12 -3.43
C THR A 34 -10.16 -2.98 -2.74
N ILE A 35 -10.21 -2.94 -1.41
CA ILE A 35 -9.60 -1.87 -0.62
C ILE A 35 -8.54 -2.48 0.27
N GLY A 36 -7.35 -1.88 0.28
CA GLY A 36 -6.24 -2.33 1.11
C GLY A 36 -5.90 -1.38 2.23
N ARG A 37 -5.41 -1.95 3.35
CA ARG A 37 -4.80 -1.17 4.42
C ARG A 37 -3.36 -1.64 4.60
N ALA A 38 -2.41 -0.78 4.26
CA ALA A 38 -0.99 -1.02 4.46
C ALA A 38 -0.60 -0.60 5.87
N THR A 39 0.22 -1.42 6.54
CA THR A 39 0.86 -1.07 7.81
C THR A 39 2.33 -1.43 7.68
N TYR A 40 3.20 -0.43 7.74
CA TYR A 40 4.64 -0.62 7.61
C TYR A 40 5.33 -0.12 8.88
N GLU A 41 6.21 -0.95 9.44
CA GLU A 41 6.95 -0.59 10.65
C GLU A 41 8.15 0.31 10.31
N PRO A 42 8.68 1.05 11.29
CA PRO A 42 9.92 1.80 11.11
C PRO A 42 11.03 0.89 10.57
N GLY A 43 11.78 1.40 9.56
CA GLY A 43 12.82 0.64 8.90
C GLY A 43 12.37 -0.13 7.66
N TRP A 44 11.07 -0.20 7.40
CA TRP A 44 10.56 -0.86 6.20
C TRP A 44 10.98 -0.10 4.94
N LYS A 45 11.40 -0.86 3.92
CA LYS A 45 11.68 -0.33 2.58
C LYS A 45 11.21 -1.34 1.55
N TRP A 46 10.44 -0.89 0.57
CA TRP A 46 9.81 -1.79 -0.40
C TRP A 46 10.84 -2.64 -1.15
N SER A 47 11.93 -2.03 -1.63
CA SER A 47 12.95 -2.73 -2.41
C SER A 47 13.71 -3.78 -1.60
N ILE A 48 13.67 -3.70 -0.27
CA ILE A 48 14.33 -4.67 0.62
C ILE A 48 13.34 -5.71 1.14
N HIS A 49 12.14 -5.27 1.56
CA HIS A 49 11.23 -6.12 2.33
C HIS A 49 10.07 -6.70 1.51
N VAL A 50 9.78 -6.17 0.33
CA VAL A 50 8.71 -6.68 -0.55
C VAL A 50 9.29 -7.15 -1.88
N GLY A 51 10.12 -6.34 -2.51
CA GLY A 51 10.62 -6.58 -3.86
C GLY A 51 11.21 -7.97 -4.09
N PRO A 52 12.10 -8.47 -3.21
CA PRO A 52 12.69 -9.79 -3.42
C PRO A 52 11.66 -10.93 -3.47
N SER A 53 10.57 -10.83 -2.70
CA SER A 53 9.54 -11.88 -2.67
C SER A 53 8.66 -11.88 -3.92
N VAL A 54 8.60 -10.76 -4.65
CA VAL A 54 7.83 -10.65 -5.90
C VAL A 54 8.73 -10.57 -7.12
N GLY A 55 10.06 -10.65 -6.93
CA GLY A 55 11.03 -10.67 -8.03
C GLY A 55 11.23 -9.33 -8.70
N ALA A 56 11.08 -8.22 -7.98
CA ALA A 56 11.19 -6.88 -8.55
C ALA A 56 12.04 -5.96 -7.69
N SER A 57 12.74 -5.02 -8.34
CA SER A 57 13.53 -4.00 -7.65
C SER A 57 12.74 -2.73 -7.35
N ARG A 58 11.61 -2.53 -8.03
CA ARG A 58 10.72 -1.39 -7.85
C ARG A 58 9.27 -1.84 -7.94
N CYS A 59 8.38 -1.13 -7.26
CA CYS A 59 6.96 -1.39 -7.33
C CYS A 59 6.39 -0.78 -8.62
N ASN A 60 5.77 -1.61 -9.46
CA ASN A 60 5.15 -1.18 -10.70
C ASN A 60 3.64 -1.02 -10.59
N VAL A 61 3.08 -1.26 -9.42
CA VAL A 61 1.64 -1.13 -9.19
C VAL A 61 1.28 0.34 -9.03
N GLY A 62 0.27 0.79 -9.76
CA GLY A 62 -0.28 2.13 -9.57
C GLY A 62 -1.16 2.18 -8.33
N HIS A 63 -1.13 3.30 -7.61
CA HIS A 63 -1.86 3.44 -6.35
C HIS A 63 -2.67 4.73 -6.32
N VAL A 64 -3.89 4.63 -5.79
CA VAL A 64 -4.65 5.78 -5.30
C VAL A 64 -5.02 5.47 -3.86
N GLY A 65 -4.71 6.36 -2.95
CA GLY A 65 -4.97 6.08 -1.55
C GLY A 65 -4.90 7.31 -0.66
N MET A 66 -4.93 7.05 0.64
CA MET A 66 -4.89 8.09 1.68
C MET A 66 -4.05 7.61 2.86
N VAL A 67 -3.19 8.48 3.36
CA VAL A 67 -2.39 8.21 4.55
C VAL A 67 -3.24 8.46 5.80
N LEU A 68 -3.30 7.48 6.69
CA LEU A 68 -4.01 7.61 7.97
C LEU A 68 -3.08 8.06 9.09
N SER A 69 -1.86 7.53 9.15
CA SER A 69 -0.90 7.86 10.21
C SER A 69 0.52 7.59 9.75
N GLY A 70 1.48 8.26 10.38
CA GLY A 70 2.90 8.12 10.07
C GLY A 70 3.31 8.84 8.81
N CYS A 71 4.50 8.52 8.33
CA CYS A 71 5.08 9.11 7.12
C CYS A 71 5.86 8.06 6.34
N ALA A 72 5.68 8.03 5.03
CA ALA A 72 6.50 7.21 4.13
C ALA A 72 6.84 8.02 2.90
N THR A 73 7.63 7.44 2.02
CA THR A 73 8.04 8.10 0.78
C THR A 73 7.48 7.38 -0.43
N ALA A 74 7.43 8.11 -1.55
CA ALA A 74 7.37 7.55 -2.89
C ALA A 74 8.58 8.09 -3.65
N ALA A 75 9.55 7.21 -3.92
CA ALA A 75 10.81 7.57 -4.56
C ALA A 75 10.76 7.16 -6.03
N MET A 76 10.75 8.15 -6.89
CA MET A 76 10.61 7.95 -8.34
C MET A 76 11.98 7.73 -8.97
N GLU A 77 11.99 7.16 -10.19
CA GLU A 77 13.24 6.87 -10.89
C GLU A 77 14.05 8.12 -11.21
N ASP A 78 13.40 9.25 -11.45
CA ASP A 78 14.07 10.50 -11.77
C ASP A 78 14.78 11.14 -10.57
N GLY A 79 14.73 10.50 -9.40
CA GLY A 79 15.34 11.00 -8.18
C GLY A 79 14.40 11.83 -7.30
N THR A 80 13.20 12.11 -7.77
CA THR A 80 12.21 12.83 -6.96
C THR A 80 11.72 11.92 -5.83
N VAL A 81 11.71 12.46 -4.60
CA VAL A 81 11.21 11.74 -3.42
C VAL A 81 10.08 12.57 -2.83
N HIS A 82 8.89 11.99 -2.83
CA HIS A 82 7.71 12.62 -2.22
C HIS A 82 7.50 12.05 -0.82
N GLU A 83 7.16 12.91 0.14
CA GLU A 83 6.76 12.46 1.47
C GLU A 83 5.25 12.38 1.55
N LEU A 84 4.76 11.22 1.98
CA LEU A 84 3.35 10.92 2.15
C LEU A 84 3.04 10.98 3.64
N ARG A 85 2.27 11.98 4.07
CA ARG A 85 1.99 12.25 5.48
C ARG A 85 0.51 12.08 5.79
N ALA A 86 0.21 11.88 7.07
CA ALA A 86 -1.16 11.70 7.55
C ALA A 86 -2.11 12.78 7.01
N GLY A 87 -3.24 12.35 6.49
CA GLY A 87 -4.26 13.20 5.91
C GLY A 87 -4.09 13.46 4.42
N MET A 88 -2.96 13.09 3.82
CA MET A 88 -2.73 13.28 2.38
C MET A 88 -3.39 12.19 1.57
N LEU A 89 -4.02 12.59 0.46
CA LEU A 89 -4.40 11.70 -0.63
C LEU A 89 -3.22 11.61 -1.60
N PHE A 90 -3.00 10.45 -2.18
CA PHE A 90 -1.90 10.27 -3.13
C PHE A 90 -2.37 9.52 -4.37
N TYR A 91 -1.74 9.86 -5.50
CA TYR A 91 -1.76 9.08 -6.73
C TYR A 91 -0.32 8.79 -7.11
N ILE A 92 0.01 7.51 -7.29
CA ILE A 92 1.32 7.08 -7.75
C ILE A 92 1.09 6.29 -9.03
N PRO A 93 1.67 6.74 -10.17
CA PRO A 93 1.41 6.08 -11.44
C PRO A 93 2.04 4.68 -11.48
N PRO A 94 1.45 3.77 -12.29
CA PRO A 94 2.06 2.46 -12.48
C PRO A 94 3.37 2.55 -13.26
N GLY A 95 4.26 1.57 -13.03
CA GLY A 95 5.48 1.43 -13.80
C GLY A 95 5.30 0.60 -15.06
N PRO A 96 6.41 0.36 -15.82
CA PRO A 96 7.72 0.89 -15.62
C PRO A 96 7.82 2.39 -15.90
N PRO A 97 8.75 3.14 -15.21
CA PRO A 97 9.84 2.62 -14.41
C PRO A 97 9.55 2.31 -12.94
N GLY A 98 8.37 2.49 -12.39
CA GLY A 98 8.07 2.12 -11.02
C GLY A 98 8.68 3.04 -9.96
N HIS A 99 8.48 2.68 -8.69
CA HIS A 99 8.92 3.50 -7.56
C HIS A 99 9.39 2.63 -6.40
N ASP A 100 10.19 3.23 -5.50
CA ASP A 100 10.52 2.66 -4.20
C ASP A 100 9.78 3.44 -3.12
N SER A 101 9.76 2.91 -1.90
CA SER A 101 9.08 3.52 -0.77
C SER A 101 9.74 3.05 0.52
N TRP A 102 9.81 3.92 1.52
CA TRP A 102 10.30 3.56 2.85
C TRP A 102 9.62 4.41 3.91
N VAL A 103 9.58 3.88 5.13
CA VAL A 103 9.02 4.60 6.29
C VAL A 103 10.00 5.63 6.78
N VAL A 104 9.49 6.82 7.08
CA VAL A 104 10.26 7.93 7.65
C VAL A 104 9.88 8.08 9.12
N GLY A 105 10.88 8.10 10.01
CA GLY A 105 10.65 8.31 11.43
C GLY A 105 10.44 7.02 12.21
N ASP A 106 9.95 7.16 13.44
CA ASP A 106 9.89 6.10 14.44
C ASP A 106 8.47 5.53 14.64
N GLU A 107 7.50 6.03 13.89
CA GLU A 107 6.11 5.57 13.99
C GLU A 107 5.77 4.65 12.82
N PRO A 108 4.88 3.66 13.03
CA PRO A 108 4.34 2.89 11.91
C PRO A 108 3.60 3.80 10.93
N TYR A 109 3.69 3.44 9.66
CA TYR A 109 2.95 4.11 8.59
C TYR A 109 1.72 3.28 8.24
N VAL A 110 0.56 3.93 8.20
CA VAL A 110 -0.70 3.27 7.85
C VAL A 110 -1.37 4.06 6.73
N SER A 111 -1.74 3.37 5.65
CA SER A 111 -2.45 4.00 4.54
C SER A 111 -3.56 3.10 4.00
N LEU A 112 -4.57 3.73 3.41
CA LEU A 112 -5.62 3.04 2.68
C LEU A 112 -5.31 3.10 1.19
N HIS A 113 -5.63 2.01 0.47
CA HIS A 113 -5.45 1.92 -0.98
C HIS A 113 -6.80 1.59 -1.62
N PHE A 114 -7.26 2.47 -2.50
CA PHE A 114 -8.53 2.32 -3.22
C PHE A 114 -8.33 1.77 -4.62
N VAL A 115 -7.14 1.96 -5.20
CA VAL A 115 -6.74 1.41 -6.50
C VAL A 115 -5.37 0.75 -6.32
N GLY A 116 -5.18 -0.40 -6.94
CA GLY A 116 -3.93 -1.16 -6.89
C GLY A 116 -3.86 -2.19 -5.77
N ALA A 117 -4.83 -2.20 -4.85
CA ALA A 117 -4.81 -3.10 -3.69
C ALA A 117 -4.80 -4.57 -4.07
N ASP A 118 -5.49 -4.93 -5.14
CA ASP A 118 -5.60 -6.32 -5.60
C ASP A 118 -4.26 -6.87 -6.13
N HIS A 119 -3.36 -6.03 -6.59
CA HIS A 119 -2.08 -6.43 -7.17
C HIS A 119 -0.88 -6.15 -6.26
N TYR A 120 -1.03 -5.36 -5.22
CA TYR A 120 0.09 -4.94 -4.38
C TYR A 120 0.67 -6.11 -3.57
N ALA A 121 2.00 -6.23 -3.56
CA ALA A 121 2.73 -7.30 -2.88
C ALA A 121 2.27 -8.71 -3.29
N SER A 122 1.72 -8.83 -4.48
CA SER A 122 1.26 -10.08 -5.07
C SER A 122 2.42 -10.79 -5.76
N LYS A 123 2.53 -12.07 -5.53
CA LYS A 123 3.54 -12.90 -6.18
C LYS A 123 3.10 -13.33 -7.58
#